data_4a8c0b3aa08cf635cf511824cd664b82
#
_entry.id   4a8c0b3aa08cf635cf511824cd664b82
#
_cell.length_a   1.000
_cell.length_b   1.000
_cell.length_c   1.000
_cell.angle_alpha   90.00
_cell.angle_beta   90.00
_cell.angle_gamma   90.00
#
_symmetry.space_group_name_H-M   'P 1'
#
loop_
_entity.id
_entity.type
_entity.pdbx_description
1 polymer ?
#
loop_
_entity_poly.entity_id
_entity_poly.type
_entity_poly.pdbx_seq_one_letter_code
_entity_poly.pdbx_strand_id
1 'polypeptide(L)'
;MIINYILLVAGVICLVAALILVLWPRWVAAVPAYVGLALMHWSYFIYVSTSALIFWGIAALITLMLFYLSPSGEPDGNRSSNLYVGLTAMAGGMLGILLEVPSVMVLGVILGAAMGQLAYSRTPAGRWMLKPSSQFLRYFAAKCLPAIVAVSIVCLAIMGVVIK
;
A
#
# COMPACT_ATOMS: atom_id res chain seq x y z
N MET A 1 20.09 21.54 10.03
CA MET A 1 18.96 21.17 10.89
C MET A 1 17.60 21.44 10.24
N ILE A 2 17.28 22.67 9.82
CA ILE A 2 15.96 23.05 9.26
C ILE A 2 15.56 22.18 8.05
N ILE A 3 16.47 21.92 7.12
CA ILE A 3 16.23 21.11 5.93
C ILE A 3 15.75 19.69 6.28
N ASN A 4 16.34 19.06 7.31
CA ASN A 4 15.98 17.71 7.70
C ASN A 4 14.55 17.65 8.28
N TYR A 5 14.12 18.70 9.01
CA TYR A 5 12.73 18.80 9.48
C TYR A 5 11.74 19.02 8.34
N ILE A 6 12.11 19.82 7.33
CA ILE A 6 11.27 20.03 6.14
C ILE A 6 11.10 18.71 5.38
N LEU A 7 12.18 17.96 5.18
CA LEU A 7 12.14 16.64 4.52
C LEU A 7 11.28 15.64 5.30
N LEU A 8 11.39 15.65 6.64
CA LEU A 8 10.56 14.79 7.48
C LEU A 8 9.07 15.12 7.32
N VAL A 9 8.72 16.38 7.45
CA VAL A 9 7.31 16.83 7.32
C VAL A 9 6.77 16.52 5.93
N ALA A 10 7.53 16.80 4.89
CA ALA A 10 7.14 16.46 3.51
C ALA A 10 6.97 14.94 3.33
N GLY A 11 7.86 14.14 3.89
CA GLY A 11 7.77 12.68 3.87
C GLY A 11 6.49 12.17 4.56
N VAL A 12 6.18 12.69 5.75
CA VAL A 12 4.95 12.32 6.47
C VAL A 12 3.70 12.71 5.68
N ILE A 13 3.67 13.90 5.08
CA ILE A 13 2.55 14.34 4.23
C ILE A 13 2.36 13.37 3.05
N CYS A 14 3.45 12.96 2.38
CA CYS A 14 3.40 12.01 1.28
C CYS A 14 2.87 10.63 1.73
N LEU A 15 3.25 10.15 2.92
CA LEU A 15 2.76 8.88 3.47
C LEU A 15 1.27 8.95 3.82
N VAL A 16 0.81 10.04 4.42
CA VAL A 16 -0.61 10.26 4.70
C VAL A 16 -1.40 10.35 3.40
N ALA A 17 -0.91 11.09 2.42
CA ALA A 17 -1.52 11.15 1.09
C ALA A 17 -1.62 9.76 0.44
N ALA A 18 -0.58 8.91 0.57
CA ALA A 18 -0.61 7.55 0.07
C ALA A 18 -1.72 6.72 0.73
N LEU A 19 -1.90 6.82 2.06
CA LEU A 19 -2.99 6.12 2.76
C LEU A 19 -4.37 6.58 2.29
N ILE A 20 -4.55 7.87 2.08
CA ILE A 20 -5.81 8.41 1.52
C ILE A 20 -6.04 7.86 0.11
N LEU A 21 -5.00 7.81 -0.72
CA LEU A 21 -5.09 7.29 -2.09
C LEU A 21 -5.35 5.77 -2.14
N VAL A 22 -4.92 4.99 -1.15
CA VAL A 22 -5.31 3.57 -1.03
C VAL A 22 -6.83 3.42 -0.93
N LEU A 23 -7.50 4.36 -0.26
CA LEU A 23 -8.95 4.37 -0.12
C LEU A 23 -9.67 4.97 -1.33
N TRP A 24 -8.94 5.67 -2.21
CA TRP A 24 -9.48 6.36 -3.39
C TRP A 24 -8.96 5.73 -4.69
N PRO A 25 -9.82 5.14 -5.54
CA PRO A 25 -9.41 4.24 -6.64
C PRO A 25 -8.75 4.89 -7.85
N ARG A 26 -8.51 6.20 -7.87
CA ARG A 26 -8.10 6.93 -9.09
C ARG A 26 -6.59 7.02 -9.32
N TRP A 27 -5.75 6.81 -8.30
CA TRP A 27 -4.31 7.09 -8.37
C TRP A 27 -3.48 5.95 -7.78
N VAL A 28 -2.25 5.79 -8.28
CA VAL A 28 -1.31 4.78 -7.78
C VAL A 28 -0.75 5.21 -6.43
N ALA A 29 -1.28 4.69 -5.34
CA ALA A 29 -0.86 5.02 -3.99
C ALA A 29 0.59 4.63 -3.67
N ALA A 30 1.16 3.68 -4.41
CA ALA A 30 2.53 3.21 -4.20
C ALA A 30 3.60 4.30 -4.48
N VAL A 31 3.33 5.22 -5.43
CA VAL A 31 4.30 6.28 -5.80
C VAL A 31 4.49 7.28 -4.67
N PRO A 32 3.44 7.96 -4.14
CA PRO A 32 3.63 8.88 -3.03
C PRO A 32 4.12 8.18 -1.76
N ALA A 33 3.76 6.91 -1.53
CA ALA A 33 4.31 6.13 -0.42
C ALA A 33 5.83 5.99 -0.52
N TYR A 34 6.33 5.62 -1.70
CA TYR A 34 7.77 5.48 -1.93
C TYR A 34 8.51 6.82 -1.83
N VAL A 35 7.96 7.89 -2.41
CA VAL A 35 8.54 9.24 -2.28
C VAL A 35 8.62 9.66 -0.82
N GLY A 36 7.55 9.41 -0.05
CA GLY A 36 7.53 9.68 1.39
C GLY A 36 8.63 8.93 2.15
N LEU A 37 8.81 7.63 1.87
CA LEU A 37 9.86 6.81 2.47
C LEU A 37 11.26 7.34 2.13
N ALA A 38 11.51 7.70 0.86
CA ALA A 38 12.79 8.24 0.41
C ALA A 38 13.11 9.59 1.08
N LEU A 39 12.14 10.49 1.19
CA LEU A 39 12.30 11.77 1.87
C LEU A 39 12.63 11.58 3.36
N MET A 40 11.95 10.66 4.02
CA MET A 40 12.21 10.35 5.42
C MET A 40 13.57 9.69 5.61
N HIS A 41 14.02 8.84 4.70
CA HIS A 41 15.37 8.27 4.72
C HIS A 41 16.45 9.37 4.60
N TRP A 42 16.30 10.30 3.66
CA TRP A 42 17.25 11.43 3.48
C TRP A 42 17.20 12.44 4.62
N SER A 43 16.13 12.48 5.39
CA SER A 43 16.06 13.33 6.59
C SER A 43 16.91 12.82 7.76
N TYR A 44 17.48 11.59 7.65
CA TYR A 44 18.23 10.89 8.71
C TYR A 44 17.42 10.59 9.98
N PHE A 45 16.10 10.78 9.95
CA PHE A 45 15.24 10.46 11.09
C PHE A 45 14.86 8.99 11.16
N ILE A 46 14.88 8.28 10.01
CA ILE A 46 14.60 6.86 9.94
C ILE A 46 15.82 6.13 9.36
N TYR A 47 16.13 4.99 9.94
CA TYR A 47 17.13 4.09 9.39
C TYR A 47 16.46 3.00 8.55
N VAL A 48 16.47 3.19 7.24
CA VAL A 48 16.05 2.17 6.28
C VAL A 48 17.26 1.74 5.48
N SER A 49 17.52 0.42 5.38
CA SER A 49 18.65 -0.07 4.61
C SER A 49 18.49 0.29 3.13
N THR A 50 19.60 0.59 2.45
CA THR A 50 19.59 0.94 1.02
C THR A 50 19.00 -0.20 0.17
N SER A 51 19.23 -1.45 0.54
CA SER A 51 18.65 -2.62 -0.12
C SER A 51 17.12 -2.65 -0.01
N ALA A 52 16.56 -2.32 1.16
CA ALA A 52 15.12 -2.22 1.33
C ALA A 52 14.53 -1.07 0.50
N LEU A 53 15.23 0.05 0.41
CA LEU A 53 14.80 1.21 -0.37
C LEU A 53 14.76 0.88 -1.87
N ILE A 54 15.79 0.18 -2.39
CA ILE A 54 15.83 -0.30 -3.78
C ILE A 54 14.69 -1.31 -4.04
N PHE A 55 14.50 -2.28 -3.14
CA PHE A 55 13.44 -3.28 -3.27
C PHE A 55 12.05 -2.64 -3.37
N TRP A 56 11.73 -1.73 -2.46
CA TRP A 56 10.43 -1.04 -2.46
C TRP A 56 10.28 -0.07 -3.64
N GLY A 57 11.38 0.51 -4.13
CA GLY A 57 11.38 1.31 -5.36
C GLY A 57 11.01 0.48 -6.59
N ILE A 58 11.61 -0.70 -6.73
CA ILE A 58 11.27 -1.65 -7.81
C ILE A 58 9.81 -2.11 -7.68
N ALA A 59 9.36 -2.44 -6.47
CA ALA A 59 7.97 -2.83 -6.24
C ALA A 59 6.98 -1.71 -6.62
N ALA A 60 7.28 -0.46 -6.28
CA ALA A 60 6.47 0.69 -6.66
C ALA A 60 6.44 0.91 -8.18
N LEU A 61 7.57 0.72 -8.87
CA LEU A 61 7.64 0.79 -10.34
C LEU A 61 6.82 -0.33 -11.01
N ILE A 62 6.93 -1.55 -10.52
CA ILE A 62 6.15 -2.68 -11.04
C ILE A 62 4.65 -2.43 -10.89
N THR A 63 4.21 -1.94 -9.72
CA THR A 63 2.80 -1.62 -9.50
C THR A 63 2.31 -0.49 -10.38
N LEU A 64 3.15 0.52 -10.64
CA LEU A 64 2.85 1.60 -11.57
C LEU A 64 2.68 1.08 -13.00
N MET A 65 3.60 0.23 -13.48
CA MET A 65 3.50 -0.40 -14.80
C MET A 65 2.25 -1.26 -14.93
N LEU A 66 1.96 -2.10 -13.93
CA LEU A 66 0.76 -2.93 -13.94
C LEU A 66 -0.52 -2.12 -13.96
N PHE A 67 -0.55 -1.00 -13.25
CA PHE A 67 -1.71 -0.09 -13.27
C PHE A 67 -1.97 0.50 -14.65
N TYR A 68 -0.92 0.90 -15.38
CA TYR A 68 -1.06 1.45 -16.74
C TYR A 68 -1.34 0.37 -17.80
N LEU A 69 -0.76 -0.83 -17.65
CA LEU A 69 -0.93 -1.93 -18.61
C LEU A 69 -2.24 -2.70 -18.43
N SER A 70 -2.86 -2.62 -17.27
CA SER A 70 -4.13 -3.28 -16.95
C SER A 70 -5.23 -2.25 -16.72
N PRO A 71 -5.76 -1.60 -17.76
CA PRO A 71 -6.90 -0.72 -17.60
C PRO A 71 -8.03 -1.53 -16.98
N SER A 72 -8.41 -1.16 -15.79
CA SER A 72 -9.51 -1.80 -15.07
C SER A 72 -10.79 -1.55 -15.85
N GLY A 73 -11.28 -2.57 -16.54
CA GLY A 73 -12.61 -2.56 -17.17
C GLY A 73 -13.74 -2.64 -16.14
N GLU A 74 -13.58 -1.98 -15.02
CA GLU A 74 -14.56 -1.95 -13.93
C GLU A 74 -15.52 -0.80 -14.15
N PRO A 75 -16.85 -1.03 -14.03
CA PRO A 75 -17.79 0.06 -14.03
C PRO A 75 -17.45 1.04 -12.91
N ASP A 76 -17.40 2.32 -13.25
CA ASP A 76 -17.19 3.43 -12.32
C ASP A 76 -18.10 3.27 -11.10
N GLY A 77 -17.53 3.02 -9.93
CA GLY A 77 -18.32 3.04 -8.71
C GLY A 77 -17.81 2.23 -7.52
N ASN A 78 -16.73 1.46 -7.59
CA ASN A 78 -16.39 0.54 -6.50
C ASN A 78 -15.43 1.11 -5.44
N ARG A 79 -15.78 2.28 -4.90
CA ARG A 79 -15.15 2.85 -3.70
C ARG A 79 -15.23 1.87 -2.50
N SER A 80 -16.30 1.09 -2.42
CA SER A 80 -16.51 0.10 -1.35
C SER A 80 -15.47 -1.01 -1.37
N SER A 81 -15.10 -1.54 -2.54
CA SER A 81 -14.07 -2.57 -2.67
C SER A 81 -12.71 -2.11 -2.12
N ASN A 82 -12.30 -0.90 -2.48
CA ASN A 82 -11.02 -0.35 -2.00
C ASN A 82 -11.01 -0.08 -0.50
N LEU A 83 -12.16 0.29 0.08
CA LEU A 83 -12.31 0.43 1.52
C LEU A 83 -12.09 -0.90 2.24
N TYR A 84 -12.71 -2.00 1.76
CA TYR A 84 -12.51 -3.33 2.35
C TYR A 84 -11.03 -3.75 2.28
N VAL A 85 -10.43 -3.69 1.12
CA VAL A 85 -9.02 -4.08 0.92
C VAL A 85 -8.07 -3.16 1.69
N GLY A 86 -8.27 -1.84 1.62
CA GLY A 86 -7.42 -0.86 2.27
C GLY A 86 -7.45 -0.96 3.80
N LEU A 87 -8.65 -1.00 4.41
CA LEU A 87 -8.80 -1.07 5.86
C LEU A 87 -8.26 -2.39 6.43
N THR A 88 -8.54 -3.52 5.78
CA THR A 88 -8.03 -4.82 6.24
C THR A 88 -6.53 -4.97 6.03
N ALA A 89 -5.96 -4.41 4.95
CA ALA A 89 -4.52 -4.35 4.75
C ALA A 89 -3.83 -3.50 5.84
N MET A 90 -4.40 -2.35 6.18
CA MET A 90 -3.90 -1.50 7.26
C MET A 90 -3.97 -2.22 8.62
N ALA A 91 -5.10 -2.88 8.92
CA ALA A 91 -5.23 -3.66 10.16
C ALA A 91 -4.20 -4.80 10.24
N GLY A 92 -4.00 -5.54 9.14
CA GLY A 92 -2.97 -6.59 9.07
C GLY A 92 -1.55 -6.04 9.24
N GLY A 93 -1.25 -4.89 8.65
CA GLY A 93 0.03 -4.19 8.82
C GLY A 93 0.27 -3.74 10.26
N MET A 94 -0.75 -3.19 10.92
CA MET A 94 -0.68 -2.78 12.33
C MET A 94 -0.36 -3.95 13.25
N LEU A 95 -0.96 -5.12 13.03
CA LEU A 95 -0.64 -6.32 13.80
C LEU A 95 0.83 -6.72 13.63
N GLY A 96 1.36 -6.61 12.40
CA GLY A 96 2.78 -6.88 12.13
C GLY A 96 3.72 -5.87 12.81
N ILE A 97 3.33 -4.58 12.88
CA ILE A 97 4.09 -3.55 13.59
C ILE A 97 4.17 -3.88 15.09
N LEU A 98 3.07 -4.32 15.70
CA LEU A 98 3.03 -4.70 17.12
C LEU A 98 3.99 -5.86 17.45
N LEU A 99 4.27 -6.72 16.49
CA LEU A 99 5.22 -7.84 16.64
C LEU A 99 6.66 -7.45 16.34
N GLU A 100 6.91 -6.21 15.89
CA GLU A 100 8.23 -5.66 15.56
C GLU A 100 9.04 -6.47 14.53
N VAL A 101 8.38 -7.32 13.73
CA VAL A 101 9.01 -8.19 12.73
C VAL A 101 8.58 -7.75 11.33
N PRO A 102 9.52 -7.20 10.49
CA PRO A 102 9.17 -6.68 9.16
C PRO A 102 8.53 -7.70 8.22
N SER A 103 8.97 -8.97 8.28
CA SER A 103 8.38 -10.03 7.46
C SER A 103 6.94 -10.36 7.86
N VAL A 104 6.65 -10.37 9.16
CA VAL A 104 5.29 -10.57 9.68
C VAL A 104 4.38 -9.39 9.31
N MET A 105 4.91 -8.18 9.30
CA MET A 105 4.18 -6.99 8.86
C MET A 105 3.75 -7.10 7.40
N VAL A 106 4.66 -7.46 6.49
CA VAL A 106 4.36 -7.63 5.06
C VAL A 106 3.34 -8.75 4.85
N LEU A 107 3.52 -9.89 5.51
CA LEU A 107 2.56 -10.99 5.48
C LEU A 107 1.19 -10.57 6.01
N GLY A 108 1.15 -9.81 7.10
CA GLY A 108 -0.09 -9.27 7.65
C GLY A 108 -0.83 -8.37 6.67
N VAL A 109 -0.13 -7.49 5.96
CA VAL A 109 -0.71 -6.63 4.91
C VAL A 109 -1.28 -7.47 3.77
N ILE A 110 -0.53 -8.47 3.28
CA ILE A 110 -0.98 -9.35 2.19
C ILE A 110 -2.23 -10.14 2.60
N LEU A 111 -2.19 -10.78 3.77
CA LEU A 111 -3.31 -11.54 4.29
C LEU A 111 -4.52 -10.63 4.57
N GLY A 112 -4.30 -9.46 5.13
CA GLY A 112 -5.35 -8.46 5.35
C GLY A 112 -6.02 -8.05 4.05
N ALA A 113 -5.24 -7.72 3.02
CA ALA A 113 -5.77 -7.37 1.70
C ALA A 113 -6.56 -8.53 1.07
N ALA A 114 -6.07 -9.77 1.16
CA ALA A 114 -6.76 -10.95 0.66
C ALA A 114 -8.08 -11.19 1.41
N MET A 115 -8.09 -11.05 2.74
CA MET A 115 -9.30 -11.15 3.54
C MET A 115 -10.32 -10.06 3.20
N GLY A 116 -9.88 -8.84 3.00
CA GLY A 116 -10.73 -7.73 2.58
C GLY A 116 -11.38 -7.99 1.22
N GLN A 117 -10.63 -8.56 0.28
CA GLN A 117 -11.14 -8.96 -1.02
C GLN A 117 -12.19 -10.08 -0.90
N LEU A 118 -11.90 -11.10 -0.09
CA LEU A 118 -12.85 -12.18 0.18
C LEU A 118 -14.13 -11.66 0.86
N ALA A 119 -13.98 -10.76 1.82
CA ALA A 119 -15.12 -10.13 2.47
C ALA A 119 -15.98 -9.33 1.48
N TYR A 120 -15.35 -8.56 0.61
CA TYR A 120 -16.05 -7.82 -0.44
C TYR A 120 -16.76 -8.74 -1.44
N SER A 121 -16.12 -9.85 -1.86
CA SER A 121 -16.72 -10.81 -2.79
C SER A 121 -18.01 -11.44 -2.28
N ARG A 122 -18.21 -11.50 -0.96
CA ARG A 122 -19.44 -11.99 -0.32
C ARG A 122 -20.57 -10.97 -0.32
N THR A 123 -20.29 -9.71 -0.60
CA THR A 123 -21.32 -8.68 -0.72
C THR A 123 -22.09 -8.81 -2.04
N PRO A 124 -23.34 -8.32 -2.14
CA PRO A 124 -24.09 -8.33 -3.39
C PRO A 124 -23.37 -7.66 -4.56
N ALA A 125 -22.62 -6.59 -4.27
CA ALA A 125 -21.84 -5.84 -5.25
C ALA A 125 -20.58 -6.59 -5.73
N GLY A 126 -20.02 -7.47 -4.89
CA GLY A 126 -18.80 -8.22 -5.19
C GLY A 126 -19.01 -9.63 -5.73
N ARG A 127 -20.25 -10.09 -5.87
CA ARG A 127 -20.56 -11.48 -6.31
C ARG A 127 -19.96 -11.86 -7.67
N TRP A 128 -19.71 -10.90 -8.54
CA TRP A 128 -19.07 -11.15 -9.83
C TRP A 128 -17.62 -11.64 -9.69
N MET A 129 -16.94 -11.36 -8.56
CA MET A 129 -15.57 -11.80 -8.27
C MET A 129 -15.47 -13.28 -7.87
N LEU A 130 -16.58 -13.93 -7.52
CA LEU A 130 -16.59 -15.36 -7.12
C LEU A 130 -16.27 -16.31 -8.28
N LYS A 131 -16.34 -15.84 -9.53
CA LYS A 131 -15.94 -16.64 -10.69
C LYS A 131 -14.48 -16.34 -10.99
N PRO A 132 -13.56 -17.33 -10.98
CA PRO A 132 -12.16 -17.14 -11.38
C PRO A 132 -12.12 -16.77 -12.87
N SER A 133 -12.08 -15.49 -13.15
CA SER A 133 -12.01 -14.94 -14.50
C SER A 133 -10.71 -14.12 -14.67
N SER A 134 -10.29 -13.95 -15.92
CA SER A 134 -9.16 -13.04 -16.23
C SER A 134 -9.40 -11.61 -15.71
N GLN A 135 -10.66 -11.22 -15.52
CA GLN A 135 -11.05 -9.94 -14.93
C GLN A 135 -10.69 -9.84 -13.45
N PHE A 136 -10.80 -10.93 -12.69
CA PHE A 136 -10.38 -10.96 -11.28
C PHE A 136 -8.88 -10.71 -11.12
N LEU A 137 -8.04 -11.38 -11.92
CA LEU A 137 -6.59 -11.21 -11.88
C LEU A 137 -6.17 -9.79 -12.28
N ARG A 138 -6.83 -9.21 -13.29
CA ARG A 138 -6.60 -7.82 -13.70
C ARG A 138 -6.97 -6.85 -12.60
N TYR A 139 -8.10 -7.06 -11.96
CA TYR A 139 -8.55 -6.24 -10.84
C TYR A 139 -7.58 -6.33 -9.65
N PHE A 140 -7.15 -7.54 -9.28
CA PHE A 140 -6.19 -7.77 -8.22
C PHE A 140 -4.87 -7.06 -8.51
N ALA A 141 -4.31 -7.22 -9.69
CA ALA A 141 -3.05 -6.60 -10.09
C ALA A 141 -3.17 -5.06 -10.15
N ALA A 142 -4.29 -4.52 -10.62
CA ALA A 142 -4.46 -3.08 -10.79
C ALA A 142 -4.78 -2.34 -9.48
N LYS A 143 -5.44 -2.98 -8.51
CA LYS A 143 -5.94 -2.30 -7.30
C LYS A 143 -5.40 -2.85 -5.99
N CYS A 144 -5.35 -4.18 -5.82
CA CYS A 144 -4.88 -4.75 -4.57
C CYS A 144 -3.37 -4.64 -4.42
N LEU A 145 -2.63 -4.86 -5.47
CA LEU A 145 -1.17 -4.87 -5.45
C LEU A 145 -0.57 -3.49 -5.13
N PRO A 146 -1.01 -2.38 -5.75
CA PRO A 146 -0.59 -1.04 -5.34
C PRO A 146 -0.95 -0.70 -3.90
N ALA A 147 -2.12 -1.15 -3.42
CA ALA A 147 -2.52 -0.94 -2.03
C ALA A 147 -1.63 -1.71 -1.05
N ILE A 148 -1.31 -2.98 -1.35
CA ILE A 148 -0.39 -3.79 -0.55
C ILE A 148 0.97 -3.12 -0.47
N VAL A 149 1.54 -2.69 -1.59
CA VAL A 149 2.86 -2.04 -1.62
C VAL A 149 2.82 -0.72 -0.84
N ALA A 150 1.82 0.13 -1.05
CA ALA A 150 1.71 1.41 -0.37
C ALA A 150 1.58 1.24 1.16
N VAL A 151 0.70 0.34 1.62
CA VAL A 151 0.51 0.08 3.06
C VAL A 151 1.76 -0.52 3.67
N SER A 152 2.44 -1.46 2.98
CA SER A 152 3.70 -2.04 3.47
C SER A 152 4.80 -0.99 3.63
N ILE A 153 4.93 -0.06 2.67
CA ILE A 153 5.89 1.05 2.75
C ILE A 153 5.59 1.97 3.94
N VAL A 154 4.31 2.32 4.14
CA VAL A 154 3.89 3.17 5.27
C VAL A 154 4.18 2.48 6.60
N CYS A 155 3.84 1.20 6.73
CA CYS A 155 4.12 0.42 7.93
C CYS A 155 5.64 0.32 8.20
N LEU A 156 6.45 0.11 7.17
CA LEU A 156 7.91 0.09 7.27
C LEU A 156 8.46 1.44 7.74
N ALA A 157 7.92 2.55 7.25
CA ALA A 157 8.30 3.89 7.71
C ALA A 157 7.95 4.09 9.19
N ILE A 158 6.77 3.64 9.64
CA ILE A 158 6.36 3.71 11.04
C ILE A 158 7.28 2.85 11.91
N MET A 159 7.59 1.61 11.49
CA MET A 159 8.53 0.75 12.21
C MET A 159 9.92 1.40 12.33
N GLY A 160 10.41 2.02 11.26
CA GLY A 160 11.70 2.71 11.26
C GLY A 160 11.76 3.90 12.23
N VAL A 161 10.62 4.47 12.63
CA VAL A 161 10.51 5.50 13.67
C VAL A 161 10.44 4.87 15.06
N VAL A 162 9.72 3.77 15.23
CA VAL A 162 9.44 3.14 16.54
C VAL A 162 10.66 2.37 17.06
N ILE A 163 11.42 1.71 16.17
CA ILE A 163 12.57 0.84 16.55
C ILE A 163 13.86 1.65 16.78
N LYS A 164 13.84 2.96 16.65
CA LYS A 164 14.99 3.83 16.91
C LYS A 164 15.15 4.10 18.41
#